data_64824358a550928f69242bc3b9df7a93
#
_entry.id   64824358a550928f69242bc3b9df7a93
#
_cell.length_a   1.000
_cell.length_b   1.000
_cell.length_c   1.000
_cell.angle_alpha   90.00
_cell.angle_beta   90.00
_cell.angle_gamma   90.00
#
_symmetry.space_group_name_H-M   'P 1'
#
loop_
_entity.id
_entity.type
_entity.pdbx_description
1 polymer ?
#
loop_
_entity_poly.entity_id
_entity_poly.type
_entity_poly.pdbx_seq_one_letter_code
_entity_poly.pdbx_strand_id
1 'polypeptide(L)'
;MRLVSQDGMIDVPYEISALSIGRMGESATIYVRSKLLDEKPCVFATYSNTDKALKVMEMLRNAYCGLPIIMKNVDISNEVIELLKDLKKNGIIFQKVEENPSVEYVDNTYFKFPDDSEVEV
;
A
#
# COMPACT_ATOMS: atom_id res chain seq x y z
N MET A 1 0.22 6.24 -4.67
CA MET A 1 0.89 4.93 -4.44
C MET A 1 0.75 4.05 -5.66
N ARG A 2 1.80 3.36 -6.03
CA ARG A 2 1.79 2.41 -7.14
C ARG A 2 1.48 1.01 -6.63
N LEU A 3 0.65 0.28 -7.37
CA LEU A 3 0.44 -1.15 -7.15
C LEU A 3 1.29 -1.94 -8.13
N VAL A 4 2.10 -2.85 -7.61
CA VAL A 4 2.94 -3.74 -8.42
C VAL A 4 2.44 -5.17 -8.25
N SER A 5 2.24 -5.87 -9.37
CA SER A 5 1.78 -7.25 -9.35
C SER A 5 2.77 -8.18 -8.64
N GLN A 6 2.29 -9.34 -8.20
CA GLN A 6 3.09 -10.35 -7.51
C GLN A 6 4.34 -10.77 -8.32
N ASP A 7 4.21 -10.88 -9.63
CA ASP A 7 5.31 -11.20 -10.54
C ASP A 7 6.17 -9.98 -10.94
N GLY A 8 5.78 -8.78 -10.53
CA GLY A 8 6.48 -7.55 -10.84
C GLY A 8 6.29 -7.02 -12.27
N MET A 9 5.42 -7.64 -13.06
CA MET A 9 5.28 -7.32 -14.49
C MET A 9 4.28 -6.21 -14.78
N ILE A 10 3.37 -5.91 -13.84
CA ILE A 10 2.33 -4.89 -14.02
C ILE A 10 2.40 -3.90 -12.87
N ASP A 11 2.32 -2.62 -13.21
CA ASP A 11 2.38 -1.50 -12.28
C ASP A 11 1.30 -0.49 -12.65
N VAL A 12 0.41 -0.17 -11.71
CA VAL A 12 -0.69 0.79 -11.90
C VAL A 12 -0.85 1.70 -10.68
N PRO A 13 -1.41 2.92 -10.85
CA PRO A 13 -1.75 3.75 -9.70
C PRO A 13 -2.90 3.15 -8.88
N TYR A 14 -2.73 3.11 -7.56
CA TYR A 14 -3.76 2.64 -6.64
C TYR A 14 -5.04 3.49 -6.70
N GLU A 15 -4.87 4.81 -6.81
CA GLU A 15 -5.95 5.80 -6.69
C GLU A 15 -7.00 5.70 -7.80
N ILE A 16 -6.65 5.10 -8.93
CA ILE A 16 -7.56 4.92 -10.07
C ILE A 16 -7.88 3.44 -10.33
N SER A 17 -7.64 2.59 -9.35
CA SER A 17 -7.79 1.14 -9.48
C SER A 17 -8.90 0.63 -8.57
N ALA A 18 -9.59 -0.40 -9.02
CA ALA A 18 -10.55 -1.16 -8.23
C ALA A 18 -10.04 -2.60 -8.09
N LEU A 19 -10.07 -3.12 -6.88
CA LEU A 19 -9.58 -4.45 -6.57
C LEU A 19 -10.73 -5.38 -6.17
N SER A 20 -10.60 -6.64 -6.56
CA SER A 20 -11.56 -7.68 -6.19
C SER A 20 -10.86 -9.01 -5.97
N ILE A 21 -11.47 -9.88 -5.18
CA ILE A 21 -10.99 -11.24 -4.95
C ILE A 21 -11.92 -12.21 -5.65
N GLY A 22 -11.36 -13.04 -6.54
CA GLY A 22 -12.04 -14.16 -7.15
C GLY A 22 -11.60 -15.47 -6.52
N ARG A 23 -12.50 -16.43 -6.45
CA ARG A 23 -12.23 -17.77 -5.91
C ARG A 23 -12.22 -18.81 -7.02
N MET A 24 -11.22 -19.68 -7.03
CA MET A 24 -11.17 -20.89 -7.84
C MET A 24 -10.83 -22.08 -6.94
N GLY A 25 -11.86 -22.85 -6.54
CA GLY A 25 -11.69 -23.92 -5.55
C GLY A 25 -11.24 -23.32 -4.21
N GLU A 26 -10.11 -23.77 -3.69
CA GLU A 26 -9.51 -23.24 -2.45
C GLU A 26 -8.63 -22.01 -2.70
N SER A 27 -8.16 -21.82 -3.93
CA SER A 27 -7.31 -20.69 -4.30
C SER A 27 -8.09 -19.39 -4.43
N ALA A 28 -7.42 -18.28 -4.17
CA ALA A 28 -7.97 -16.95 -4.33
C ALA A 28 -7.05 -16.09 -5.19
N THR A 29 -7.65 -15.32 -6.08
CA THR A 29 -6.94 -14.44 -7.00
C THR A 29 -7.36 -13.00 -6.76
N ILE A 30 -6.40 -12.11 -6.66
CA ILE A 30 -6.66 -10.66 -6.60
C ILE A 30 -6.62 -10.10 -8.02
N TYR A 31 -7.74 -9.53 -8.44
CA TYR A 31 -7.89 -8.84 -9.71
C TYR A 31 -7.83 -7.34 -9.49
N VAL A 32 -7.16 -6.66 -10.38
CA VAL A 32 -7.13 -5.20 -10.42
C VAL A 32 -7.72 -4.71 -11.73
N ARG A 33 -8.66 -3.77 -11.64
CA ARG A 33 -9.18 -3.01 -12.77
C ARG A 33 -8.66 -1.60 -12.67
N SER A 34 -8.06 -1.10 -13.74
CA SER A 34 -7.58 0.26 -13.81
C SER A 34 -7.98 0.88 -15.13
N LYS A 35 -8.23 2.18 -15.14
CA LYS A 35 -8.48 2.93 -16.38
C LYS A 35 -7.32 2.81 -17.37
N LEU A 36 -6.10 2.62 -16.87
CA LEU A 36 -4.91 2.42 -17.70
C LEU A 36 -4.86 1.04 -18.37
N LEU A 37 -5.67 0.09 -17.93
CA LEU A 37 -5.74 -1.28 -18.44
C LEU A 37 -7.05 -1.56 -19.18
N ASP A 38 -7.63 -0.55 -19.85
CA ASP A 38 -8.90 -0.62 -20.57
C ASP A 38 -10.07 -1.12 -19.69
N GLU A 39 -10.01 -0.88 -18.39
CA GLU A 39 -10.99 -1.33 -17.39
C GLU A 39 -11.20 -2.86 -17.35
N LYS A 40 -10.36 -3.65 -18.00
CA LYS A 40 -10.40 -5.11 -17.92
C LYS A 40 -9.72 -5.59 -16.63
N PRO A 41 -10.28 -6.61 -15.97
CA PRO A 41 -9.63 -7.18 -14.79
C PRO A 41 -8.32 -7.87 -15.18
N CYS A 42 -7.24 -7.52 -14.46
CA CYS A 42 -5.94 -8.16 -14.58
C CYS A 42 -5.61 -8.92 -13.31
N VAL A 43 -5.02 -10.11 -13.44
CA VAL A 43 -4.52 -10.88 -12.31
C VAL A 43 -3.28 -10.20 -11.75
N PHE A 44 -3.34 -9.75 -10.50
CA PHE A 44 -2.19 -9.15 -9.81
C PHE A 44 -1.50 -10.13 -8.86
N ALA A 45 -2.26 -11.01 -8.23
CA ALA A 45 -1.70 -11.98 -7.29
C ALA A 45 -2.60 -13.20 -7.17
N THR A 46 -2.01 -14.35 -6.86
CA THR A 46 -2.73 -15.59 -6.57
C THR A 46 -2.23 -16.17 -5.25
N TYR A 47 -3.17 -16.59 -4.41
CA TYR A 47 -2.89 -17.14 -3.09
C TYR A 47 -3.54 -18.51 -2.92
N SER A 48 -2.97 -19.33 -2.05
CA SER A 48 -3.43 -20.71 -1.83
C SER A 48 -4.78 -20.79 -1.13
N ASN A 49 -5.21 -19.73 -0.45
CA ASN A 49 -6.53 -19.66 0.17
C ASN A 49 -7.05 -18.22 0.24
N THR A 50 -8.35 -18.09 0.52
CA THR A 50 -9.02 -16.79 0.61
C THR A 50 -8.52 -15.95 1.79
N ASP A 51 -8.17 -16.59 2.92
CA ASP A 51 -7.71 -15.87 4.11
C ASP A 51 -6.40 -15.13 3.84
N LYS A 52 -5.49 -15.70 3.08
CA LYS A 52 -4.28 -15.03 2.64
C LYS A 52 -4.57 -13.83 1.75
N ALA A 53 -5.47 -13.98 0.78
CA ALA A 53 -5.87 -12.86 -0.09
C ALA A 53 -6.51 -11.72 0.71
N LEU A 54 -7.38 -12.03 1.67
CA LEU A 54 -7.98 -11.02 2.56
C LEU A 54 -6.92 -10.33 3.42
N LYS A 55 -5.94 -11.09 3.92
CA LYS A 55 -4.83 -10.52 4.68
C LYS A 55 -4.01 -9.55 3.85
N VAL A 56 -3.73 -9.88 2.61
CA VAL A 56 -3.00 -9.00 1.68
C VAL A 56 -3.81 -7.73 1.39
N MET A 57 -5.12 -7.83 1.23
CA MET A 57 -5.97 -6.65 1.05
C MET A 57 -5.96 -5.74 2.29
N GLU A 58 -5.91 -6.32 3.48
CA GLU A 58 -5.73 -5.56 4.72
C GLU A 58 -4.37 -4.89 4.78
N MET A 59 -3.29 -5.61 4.43
CA MET A 59 -1.94 -5.05 4.36
C MET A 59 -1.88 -3.86 3.39
N LEU A 60 -2.53 -3.97 2.25
CA LEU A 60 -2.60 -2.90 1.25
C LEU A 60 -3.31 -1.67 1.81
N ARG A 61 -4.47 -1.85 2.44
CA ARG A 61 -5.19 -0.73 3.06
C ARG A 61 -4.37 -0.04 4.14
N ASN A 62 -3.62 -0.81 4.91
CA ASN A 62 -2.75 -0.27 5.97
C ASN A 62 -1.50 0.43 5.39
N ALA A 63 -1.03 0.00 4.23
CA ALA A 63 0.11 0.61 3.54
C ALA A 63 -0.26 1.93 2.84
N TYR A 64 -1.52 2.10 2.45
CA TYR A 64 -1.96 3.30 1.76
C TYR A 64 -2.05 4.48 2.72
N CYS A 65 -1.25 5.49 2.46
CA CYS A 65 -1.13 6.69 3.28
C CYS A 65 -1.68 7.96 2.60
N GLY A 66 -2.35 7.85 1.47
CA GLY A 66 -2.80 8.99 0.67
C GLY A 66 -1.61 9.70 0.00
N LEU A 67 -1.49 11.00 0.20
CA LEU A 67 -0.32 11.78 -0.25
C LEU A 67 0.72 11.79 0.87
N PRO A 68 1.79 10.96 0.80
CA PRO A 68 2.71 10.85 1.91
C PRO A 68 3.58 12.09 2.05
N ILE A 69 3.71 12.57 3.28
CA ILE A 69 4.56 13.69 3.67
C ILE A 69 5.56 13.19 4.69
N ILE A 70 6.85 13.46 4.45
CA ILE A 70 7.90 13.19 5.42
C ILE A 70 8.27 14.50 6.12
N MET A 71 8.12 14.55 7.44
CA MET A 71 8.57 15.64 8.28
C MET A 71 9.87 15.22 8.98
N LYS A 72 10.99 15.82 8.58
CA LYS A 72 12.31 15.53 9.13
C LYS A 72 12.72 16.59 10.14
N ASN A 73 13.09 16.16 11.34
CA ASN A 73 13.65 17.02 12.39
C ASN A 73 12.79 18.25 12.74
N VAL A 74 11.49 18.15 12.58
CA VAL A 74 10.57 19.22 12.95
C VAL A 74 10.31 19.15 14.46
N ASP A 75 10.54 20.27 15.17
CA ASP A 75 10.24 20.38 16.58
C ASP A 75 8.73 20.44 16.79
N ILE A 76 8.20 19.34 17.27
CA ILE A 76 6.78 19.21 17.60
C ILE A 76 6.69 18.74 19.06
N SER A 77 5.75 19.33 19.82
CA SER A 77 5.51 18.90 21.20
C SER A 77 5.08 17.44 21.26
N ASN A 78 5.40 16.74 22.34
CA ASN A 78 5.02 15.35 22.52
C ASN A 78 3.50 15.14 22.45
N GLU A 79 2.71 16.13 22.88
CA GLU A 79 1.24 16.11 22.80
C GLU A 79 0.76 16.11 21.35
N VAL A 80 1.41 16.90 20.49
CA VAL A 80 1.11 16.94 19.06
C VAL A 80 1.56 15.64 18.39
N ILE A 81 2.72 15.08 18.79
CA ILE A 81 3.20 13.79 18.27
C ILE A 81 2.20 12.67 18.54
N GLU A 82 1.58 12.64 19.71
CA GLU A 82 0.55 11.65 20.06
C GLU A 82 -0.69 11.79 19.20
N LEU A 83 -1.15 13.02 18.97
CA LEU A 83 -2.24 13.31 18.02
C LEU A 83 -1.88 12.92 16.59
N LEU A 84 -0.60 13.08 16.22
CA LEU A 84 -0.09 12.82 14.87
C LEU A 84 0.28 11.35 14.63
N LYS A 85 0.35 10.50 15.67
CA LYS A 85 0.52 9.04 15.48
C LYS A 85 -0.60 8.44 14.64
N ASP A 86 -1.81 8.96 14.76
CA ASP A 86 -2.92 8.59 13.89
C ASP A 86 -2.75 9.15 12.46
N LEU A 87 -1.93 10.18 12.27
CA LEU A 87 -1.66 10.78 10.97
C LEU A 87 -0.67 9.98 10.14
N LYS A 88 0.05 9.01 10.70
CA LYS A 88 0.81 8.04 9.92
C LYS A 88 -0.11 7.26 8.97
N LYS A 89 -1.34 6.99 9.40
CA LYS A 89 -2.40 6.44 8.56
C LYS A 89 -2.88 7.42 7.50
N ASN A 90 -2.63 8.71 7.68
CA ASN A 90 -2.98 9.80 6.76
C ASN A 90 -1.79 10.31 5.95
N GLY A 91 -0.68 9.58 5.95
CA GLY A 91 0.45 9.87 5.09
C GLY A 91 1.52 10.79 5.65
N ILE A 92 1.53 11.06 6.97
CA ILE A 92 2.57 11.87 7.59
C ILE A 92 3.58 10.98 8.29
N ILE A 93 4.83 11.08 7.88
CA ILE A 93 5.95 10.32 8.44
C ILE A 93 6.91 11.29 9.14
N PHE A 94 7.23 10.99 10.43
CA PHE A 94 8.21 11.73 11.19
C PHE A 94 9.54 10.99 11.20
N GLN A 95 10.62 11.68 10.84
CA GLN A 95 11.97 11.13 10.87
C GLN A 95 12.91 12.07 11.62
N LYS A 96 13.80 11.49 12.44
CA LYS A 96 14.95 12.19 13.02
C LYS A 96 16.21 11.69 12.34
N VAL A 97 16.83 12.57 11.56
CA VAL A 97 18.08 12.32 10.86
C VAL A 97 19.05 13.47 11.12
N GLU A 98 20.35 13.27 10.89
CA GLU A 98 21.37 14.31 11.05
C GLU A 98 21.35 15.33 9.90
N GLU A 99 20.19 15.93 9.64
CA GLU A 99 19.97 16.90 8.57
C GLU A 99 19.18 18.10 9.10
N ASN A 100 19.11 19.15 8.29
CA ASN A 100 18.26 20.32 8.61
C ASN A 100 16.79 19.94 8.61
N PRO A 101 15.95 20.61 9.45
CA PRO A 101 14.51 20.40 9.43
C PRO A 101 13.95 20.58 8.02
N SER A 102 13.12 19.64 7.57
CA SER A 102 12.51 19.68 6.25
C SER A 102 11.16 18.97 6.22
N VAL A 103 10.33 19.32 5.25
CA VAL A 103 9.08 18.64 4.93
C VAL A 103 9.16 18.24 3.45
N GLU A 104 9.00 16.96 3.19
CA GLU A 104 9.10 16.43 1.83
C GLU A 104 7.86 15.62 1.46
N TYR A 105 7.45 15.68 0.21
CA TYR A 105 6.47 14.78 -0.37
C TYR A 105 7.16 13.53 -0.89
N VAL A 106 6.59 12.37 -0.60
CA VAL A 106 7.12 11.09 -1.11
C VAL A 106 6.30 10.68 -2.33
N ASP A 107 6.88 10.84 -3.51
CA ASP A 107 6.21 10.55 -4.79
C ASP A 107 6.31 9.08 -5.22
N ASN A 108 7.17 8.29 -4.57
CA ASN A 108 7.57 6.95 -5.04
C ASN A 108 7.18 5.81 -4.08
N THR A 109 6.09 5.95 -3.32
CA THR A 109 5.56 4.83 -2.54
C THR A 109 4.90 3.81 -3.46
N TYR A 110 5.23 2.55 -3.24
CA TYR A 110 4.61 1.44 -3.95
C TYR A 110 4.27 0.29 -3.00
N PHE A 111 3.30 -0.52 -3.39
CA PHE A 111 2.95 -1.76 -2.74
C PHE A 111 3.09 -2.89 -3.76
N LYS A 112 4.02 -3.81 -3.52
CA LYS A 112 4.15 -5.04 -4.31
C LYS A 112 3.41 -6.14 -3.59
N PHE A 113 2.53 -6.83 -4.30
CA PHE A 113 1.81 -7.97 -3.74
C PHE A 113 2.80 -9.06 -3.34
N PRO A 114 2.80 -9.50 -2.06
CA PRO A 114 3.73 -10.51 -1.59
C PRO A 114 3.47 -11.88 -2.22
N ASP A 115 4.47 -12.73 -2.22
CA ASP A 115 4.32 -14.13 -2.63
C ASP A 115 3.48 -14.91 -1.61
N ASP A 116 2.86 -15.99 -2.03
CA ASP A 116 2.01 -16.82 -1.18
C ASP A 116 2.73 -17.29 0.10
N SER A 117 4.01 -17.64 -0.03
CA SER A 117 4.85 -18.08 1.09
C SER A 117 5.17 -16.98 2.12
N GLU A 118 5.05 -15.72 1.72
CA GLU A 118 5.35 -14.57 2.59
C GLU A 118 4.14 -14.14 3.43
N VAL A 119 2.96 -14.69 3.16
CA VAL A 119 1.72 -14.32 3.86
C VAL A 119 1.38 -15.36 4.91
N GLU A 120 1.41 -14.92 6.16
CA GLU A 120 0.98 -15.71 7.32
C GLU A 120 -0.45 -15.33 7.72
N VAL A 121 -1.25 -16.34 8.00
CA VAL A 121 -2.66 -16.15 8.40
C VAL A 121 -2.84 -16.59 9.84
#